data_6bc96d0375c5c607d7bd23f9bb5c624c
#
_entry.id   6bc96d0375c5c607d7bd23f9bb5c624c
#
_cell.length_a   1.000
_cell.length_b   1.000
_cell.length_c   1.000
_cell.angle_alpha   90.00
_cell.angle_beta   90.00
_cell.angle_gamma   90.00
#
_symmetry.space_group_name_H-M   'P 1'
#
loop_
_entity.id
_entity.type
_entity.pdbx_description
1 polymer ?
#
loop_
_entity_poly.entity_id
_entity_poly.type
_entity_poly.pdbx_seq_one_letter_code
_entity_poly.pdbx_strand_id
1 'polypeptide(L)'
;MRKVFALLLCLVITTNAQIKFDDYFVDQTLRFDFFHTGNKTTETISFDKLVKEGQWSGPKKNLIDPFGYGNYFFKVFDVTSNNLIYSRGFSTLYQEWQTTEESKNTVRTFSGSIIMPFPKEKIRVEIYRRDRKNNFVKKFDYTVDPKNYFIVDERIRPYDNFKVHYSGDPSSKLDIVFIPEGYTKSEMEKFHKDCERFAGYLFDYSPYKENKDKINIWGIEAPSNESGTDIPAKNIWKQTLINSSFYTFDSERYLMTTDYQTVRDVAANAPYDQIFIMVNTSKYGGGAIYNFYSMTCVDNKSAKQVFVHEFAHGLAGLADEYGNDNTYQDMYPTDVEPWEPNLTTMVNFDCKWKNLIEPGTPIPTPPEDKYKDKIGVFEGGGYVAKGVYRPTFNSIMNSFTSNEFNQVCKDVIQKIINYYSE
;
A
#
# COMPACT_ATOMS: atom_id res chain seq x y z
N MET A 1 -40.86 24.79 -51.68
CA MET A 1 -40.25 23.46 -51.40
C MET A 1 -39.16 23.64 -50.36
N ARG A 2 -39.47 23.36 -49.07
CA ARG A 2 -38.48 23.39 -47.97
C ARG A 2 -37.84 22.02 -47.85
N LYS A 3 -36.51 21.96 -48.09
CA LYS A 3 -35.73 20.73 -47.84
C LYS A 3 -35.42 20.64 -46.36
N VAL A 4 -35.95 19.61 -45.70
CA VAL A 4 -35.60 19.21 -44.34
C VAL A 4 -34.34 18.34 -44.43
N PHE A 5 -33.22 18.84 -43.89
CA PHE A 5 -32.00 18.05 -43.69
C PHE A 5 -32.15 17.32 -42.34
N ALA A 6 -32.33 16.02 -42.37
CA ALA A 6 -32.25 15.17 -41.19
C ALA A 6 -30.80 14.91 -40.85
N LEU A 7 -30.32 15.48 -39.73
CA LEU A 7 -29.00 15.23 -39.17
C LEU A 7 -29.06 13.89 -38.41
N LEU A 8 -28.49 12.83 -38.96
CA LEU A 8 -28.33 11.57 -38.28
C LEU A 8 -27.18 11.73 -37.25
N LEU A 9 -27.54 11.84 -35.94
CA LEU A 9 -26.61 11.82 -34.85
C LEU A 9 -26.25 10.35 -34.57
N CYS A 10 -25.11 9.89 -35.08
CA CYS A 10 -24.54 8.59 -34.67
C CYS A 10 -24.03 8.72 -33.22
N LEU A 11 -24.81 8.23 -32.25
CA LEU A 11 -24.31 7.97 -30.89
C LEU A 11 -23.31 6.82 -30.99
N VAL A 12 -22.01 7.12 -30.91
CA VAL A 12 -20.97 6.13 -30.71
C VAL A 12 -21.06 5.76 -29.20
N ILE A 13 -21.81 4.70 -28.90
CA ILE A 13 -21.78 4.07 -27.57
C ILE A 13 -20.46 3.31 -27.52
N THR A 14 -19.43 3.93 -26.94
CA THR A 14 -18.23 3.22 -26.54
C THR A 14 -18.58 2.34 -25.34
N THR A 15 -19.01 1.11 -25.60
CA THR A 15 -19.03 0.08 -24.58
C THR A 15 -17.57 -0.18 -24.18
N ASN A 16 -17.16 0.28 -23.01
CA ASN A 16 -15.94 -0.21 -22.38
C ASN A 16 -16.15 -1.72 -22.17
N ALA A 17 -15.68 -2.55 -23.10
CA ALA A 17 -15.69 -3.98 -22.92
C ALA A 17 -14.84 -4.28 -21.69
N GLN A 18 -15.42 -4.95 -20.70
CA GLN A 18 -14.69 -5.39 -19.51
C GLN A 18 -13.51 -6.25 -19.94
N ILE A 19 -12.30 -5.91 -19.47
CA ILE A 19 -11.07 -6.65 -19.77
C ILE A 19 -11.19 -8.02 -19.12
N LYS A 20 -11.11 -9.08 -19.91
CA LYS A 20 -11.12 -10.45 -19.40
C LYS A 20 -9.69 -10.88 -19.11
N PHE A 21 -9.45 -11.38 -17.89
CA PHE A 21 -8.15 -11.85 -17.45
C PHE A 21 -7.53 -12.86 -18.43
N ASP A 22 -8.31 -13.89 -18.80
CA ASP A 22 -7.85 -14.98 -19.64
C ASP A 22 -7.52 -14.58 -21.09
N ASP A 23 -7.93 -13.39 -21.56
CA ASP A 23 -7.54 -12.90 -22.88
C ASP A 23 -6.07 -12.45 -22.92
N TYR A 24 -5.54 -11.95 -21.78
CA TYR A 24 -4.23 -11.30 -21.71
C TYR A 24 -3.23 -11.98 -20.79
N PHE A 25 -3.70 -12.71 -19.77
CA PHE A 25 -2.84 -13.19 -18.68
C PHE A 25 -2.97 -14.70 -18.45
N VAL A 26 -1.94 -15.28 -17.82
CA VAL A 26 -1.96 -16.61 -17.22
C VAL A 26 -2.02 -16.47 -15.70
N ASP A 27 -2.46 -17.52 -15.01
CA ASP A 27 -2.61 -17.54 -13.55
C ASP A 27 -1.27 -17.66 -12.82
N GLN A 28 -0.38 -16.70 -13.06
CA GLN A 28 0.93 -16.55 -12.45
C GLN A 28 1.24 -15.07 -12.23
N THR A 29 2.18 -14.78 -11.36
CA THR A 29 2.61 -13.41 -11.05
C THR A 29 3.87 -13.06 -11.83
N LEU A 30 3.88 -11.89 -12.46
CA LEU A 30 5.08 -11.24 -12.95
C LEU A 30 5.51 -10.17 -11.95
N ARG A 31 6.70 -10.30 -11.38
CA ARG A 31 7.36 -9.25 -10.60
C ARG A 31 8.30 -8.47 -11.50
N PHE A 32 8.21 -7.16 -11.43
CA PHE A 32 9.04 -6.20 -12.13
C PHE A 32 9.86 -5.41 -11.11
N ASP A 33 11.15 -5.70 -11.02
CA ASP A 33 12.09 -5.01 -10.13
C ASP A 33 12.81 -3.88 -10.88
N PHE A 34 13.01 -2.76 -10.18
CA PHE A 34 13.63 -1.56 -10.74
C PHE A 34 14.38 -0.79 -9.64
N PHE A 35 15.13 0.22 -10.03
CA PHE A 35 15.79 1.14 -9.10
C PHE A 35 15.22 2.54 -9.24
N HIS A 36 15.07 3.24 -8.11
CA HIS A 36 14.91 4.68 -8.01
C HIS A 36 16.23 5.31 -7.61
N THR A 37 16.77 6.20 -8.44
CA THR A 37 18.02 6.92 -8.16
C THR A 37 17.78 8.42 -8.30
N GLY A 38 18.26 9.22 -7.35
CA GLY A 38 18.16 10.67 -7.43
C GLY A 38 18.32 11.36 -6.09
N ASN A 39 17.78 12.56 -6.00
CA ASN A 39 17.81 13.43 -4.81
C ASN A 39 16.44 14.12 -4.63
N LYS A 40 16.37 15.19 -3.84
CA LYS A 40 15.12 15.94 -3.60
C LYS A 40 14.41 16.39 -4.88
N THR A 41 15.16 16.73 -5.93
CA THR A 41 14.62 17.36 -7.15
C THR A 41 14.73 16.51 -8.41
N THR A 42 15.59 15.51 -8.39
CA THR A 42 15.84 14.62 -9.53
C THR A 42 15.42 13.20 -9.20
N GLU A 43 14.92 12.50 -10.21
CA GLU A 43 14.53 11.09 -10.12
C GLU A 43 14.76 10.40 -11.45
N THR A 44 15.40 9.25 -11.39
CA THR A 44 15.57 8.32 -12.50
C THR A 44 15.09 6.95 -12.07
N ILE A 45 14.24 6.32 -12.88
CA ILE A 45 13.83 4.92 -12.72
C ILE A 45 14.59 4.11 -13.76
N SER A 46 15.20 3.01 -13.34
CA SER A 46 15.91 2.08 -14.22
C SER A 46 15.49 0.64 -13.97
N PHE A 47 15.36 -0.12 -15.05
CA PHE A 47 15.03 -1.54 -15.01
C PHE A 47 16.14 -2.34 -14.29
N ASP A 48 15.73 -3.31 -13.48
CA ASP A 48 16.63 -4.29 -12.87
C ASP A 48 16.39 -5.70 -13.48
N LYS A 49 15.29 -6.35 -13.12
CA LYS A 49 14.99 -7.72 -13.57
C LYS A 49 13.50 -8.02 -13.58
N LEU A 50 13.16 -9.13 -14.22
CA LEU A 50 11.83 -9.74 -14.17
C LEU A 50 11.91 -11.09 -13.45
N VAL A 51 10.92 -11.36 -12.60
CA VAL A 51 10.78 -12.65 -11.92
C VAL A 51 9.38 -13.18 -12.15
N LYS A 52 9.28 -14.46 -12.53
CA LYS A 52 8.03 -15.19 -12.61
C LYS A 52 7.82 -15.87 -11.27
N GLU A 53 6.82 -15.45 -10.54
CA GLU A 53 6.46 -16.00 -9.24
C GLU A 53 5.35 -17.05 -9.35
N GLY A 54 4.81 -17.50 -8.22
CA GLY A 54 3.74 -18.48 -8.15
C GLY A 54 2.40 -18.00 -8.71
N GLN A 55 1.33 -18.61 -8.22
CA GLN A 55 -0.05 -18.27 -8.62
C GLN A 55 -0.34 -16.78 -8.38
N TRP A 56 -1.09 -16.17 -9.32
CA TRP A 56 -1.62 -14.83 -9.15
C TRP A 56 -2.71 -14.82 -8.07
N SER A 57 -2.51 -14.04 -7.02
CA SER A 57 -3.47 -13.87 -5.91
C SER A 57 -4.43 -12.70 -6.13
N GLY A 58 -4.00 -11.68 -6.88
CA GLY A 58 -4.82 -10.50 -7.11
C GLY A 58 -6.11 -10.76 -7.89
N PRO A 59 -7.00 -9.76 -7.97
CA PRO A 59 -8.30 -9.92 -8.62
C PRO A 59 -8.15 -10.24 -10.12
N LYS A 60 -9.01 -11.14 -10.61
CA LYS A 60 -9.12 -11.48 -12.04
C LYS A 60 -10.20 -10.69 -12.77
N LYS A 61 -11.11 -10.04 -12.03
CA LYS A 61 -12.18 -9.20 -12.59
C LYS A 61 -11.84 -7.72 -12.56
N ASN A 62 -11.24 -7.25 -11.48
CA ASN A 62 -10.93 -5.85 -11.22
C ASN A 62 -9.48 -5.54 -11.61
N LEU A 63 -9.17 -5.57 -12.92
CA LEU A 63 -7.80 -5.42 -13.43
C LEU A 63 -7.34 -3.97 -13.49
N ILE A 64 -8.26 -3.03 -13.57
CA ILE A 64 -7.97 -1.59 -13.61
C ILE A 64 -8.25 -0.99 -12.24
N ASP A 65 -7.25 -0.37 -11.65
CA ASP A 65 -7.35 0.31 -10.36
C ASP A 65 -8.33 1.50 -10.43
N PRO A 66 -9.45 1.44 -9.68
CA PRO A 66 -10.43 2.53 -9.68
C PRO A 66 -10.11 3.62 -8.64
N PHE A 67 -9.14 3.41 -7.75
CA PHE A 67 -8.90 4.27 -6.59
C PHE A 67 -7.97 5.42 -6.92
N GLY A 68 -6.96 5.16 -7.75
CA GLY A 68 -5.93 6.12 -8.06
C GLY A 68 -5.13 6.58 -6.84
N TYR A 69 -4.95 5.75 -5.80
CA TYR A 69 -4.17 6.05 -4.60
C TYR A 69 -2.66 5.87 -4.83
N GLY A 70 -1.85 6.43 -3.94
CA GLY A 70 -0.39 6.30 -3.98
C GLY A 70 0.32 7.45 -4.71
N ASN A 71 1.61 7.61 -4.42
CA ASN A 71 2.47 8.62 -5.04
C ASN A 71 2.93 8.22 -6.44
N TYR A 72 2.86 6.94 -6.74
CA TYR A 72 3.15 6.34 -8.04
C TYR A 72 1.96 5.56 -8.54
N PHE A 73 1.96 5.35 -9.85
CA PHE A 73 0.96 4.54 -10.53
C PHE A 73 1.62 3.81 -11.68
N PHE A 74 1.34 2.54 -11.86
CA PHE A 74 1.79 1.86 -13.06
C PHE A 74 0.61 1.39 -13.92
N LYS A 75 0.83 1.37 -15.21
CA LYS A 75 -0.11 0.96 -16.24
C LYS A 75 0.54 -0.08 -17.12
N VAL A 76 -0.22 -1.09 -17.48
CA VAL A 76 0.21 -2.18 -18.38
C VAL A 76 -0.66 -2.15 -19.62
N PHE A 77 0.00 -2.00 -20.77
CA PHE A 77 -0.65 -1.97 -22.06
C PHE A 77 -0.28 -3.21 -22.86
N ASP A 78 -1.26 -3.82 -23.53
CA ASP A 78 -0.98 -4.78 -24.59
C ASP A 78 -0.30 -4.05 -25.77
N VAL A 79 0.85 -4.57 -26.23
CA VAL A 79 1.65 -3.89 -27.27
C VAL A 79 0.93 -3.89 -28.61
N THR A 80 0.16 -4.94 -28.90
CA THR A 80 -0.51 -5.12 -30.20
C THR A 80 -1.72 -4.18 -30.35
N SER A 81 -2.59 -4.14 -29.36
CA SER A 81 -3.83 -3.34 -29.39
C SER A 81 -3.66 -1.95 -28.79
N ASN A 82 -2.59 -1.72 -28.03
CA ASN A 82 -2.36 -0.55 -27.20
C ASN A 82 -3.47 -0.30 -26.14
N ASN A 83 -4.25 -1.34 -25.79
CA ASN A 83 -5.26 -1.26 -24.75
C ASN A 83 -4.60 -1.30 -23.37
N LEU A 84 -5.10 -0.50 -22.43
CA LEU A 84 -4.78 -0.61 -21.02
C LEU A 84 -5.43 -1.90 -20.48
N ILE A 85 -4.62 -2.84 -19.97
CA ILE A 85 -5.09 -4.16 -19.54
C ILE A 85 -4.90 -4.42 -18.03
N TYR A 86 -4.03 -3.65 -17.37
CA TYR A 86 -3.85 -3.69 -15.92
C TYR A 86 -3.33 -2.35 -15.41
N SER A 87 -3.69 -1.97 -14.19
CA SER A 87 -3.11 -0.81 -13.53
C SER A 87 -3.20 -0.89 -12.01
N ARG A 88 -2.26 -0.24 -11.30
CA ARG A 88 -2.24 -0.19 -9.84
C ARG A 88 -1.49 1.03 -9.33
N GLY A 89 -2.01 1.63 -8.23
CA GLY A 89 -1.29 2.64 -7.48
C GLY A 89 -0.36 2.03 -6.44
N PHE A 90 0.73 2.71 -6.12
CA PHE A 90 1.69 2.30 -5.09
C PHE A 90 2.49 3.49 -4.54
N SER A 91 3.20 3.28 -3.44
CA SER A 91 4.17 4.25 -2.89
C SER A 91 5.54 3.59 -2.70
N THR A 92 6.55 4.38 -2.39
CA THR A 92 7.94 3.88 -2.22
C THR A 92 8.64 4.61 -1.09
N LEU A 93 9.59 3.93 -0.43
CA LEU A 93 10.45 4.54 0.57
C LEU A 93 11.35 5.64 -0.03
N TYR A 94 11.70 5.54 -1.33
CA TYR A 94 12.44 6.59 -2.03
C TYR A 94 11.71 7.95 -1.99
N GLN A 95 10.38 7.95 -2.21
CA GLN A 95 9.59 9.18 -2.20
C GLN A 95 9.53 9.80 -0.79
N GLU A 96 9.44 8.97 0.25
CA GLU A 96 9.49 9.47 1.63
C GLU A 96 10.88 10.03 1.96
N TRP A 97 11.96 9.34 1.54
CA TRP A 97 13.32 9.85 1.70
C TRP A 97 13.51 11.22 1.03
N GLN A 98 12.85 11.47 -0.11
CA GLN A 98 12.93 12.78 -0.77
C GLN A 98 12.37 13.95 0.07
N THR A 99 11.61 13.67 1.13
CA THR A 99 11.13 14.70 2.07
C THR A 99 12.18 15.08 3.13
N THR A 100 13.25 14.29 3.28
CA THR A 100 14.29 14.49 4.30
C THR A 100 15.31 15.59 3.94
N GLU A 101 16.02 16.11 4.95
CA GLU A 101 17.13 17.04 4.72
C GLU A 101 18.30 16.40 3.96
N GLU A 102 18.58 15.11 4.21
CA GLU A 102 19.63 14.35 3.51
C GLU A 102 19.46 14.41 1.99
N SER A 103 18.21 14.30 1.52
CA SER A 103 17.90 14.28 0.09
C SER A 103 18.27 15.57 -0.66
N LYS A 104 18.44 16.69 0.04
CA LYS A 104 18.87 17.96 -0.56
C LYS A 104 20.32 17.93 -1.05
N ASN A 105 21.17 17.16 -0.38
CA ASN A 105 22.61 17.18 -0.57
C ASN A 105 23.20 15.84 -1.03
N THR A 106 22.39 14.76 -1.08
CA THR A 106 22.86 13.41 -1.37
C THR A 106 22.02 12.80 -2.50
N VAL A 107 22.69 12.02 -3.37
CA VAL A 107 22.02 11.13 -4.33
C VAL A 107 22.02 9.73 -3.73
N ARG A 108 20.84 9.11 -3.67
CA ARG A 108 20.70 7.71 -3.21
C ARG A 108 19.94 6.87 -4.23
N THR A 109 20.15 5.56 -4.13
CA THR A 109 19.46 4.56 -4.90
C THR A 109 18.68 3.65 -3.95
N PHE A 110 17.41 3.41 -4.28
CA PHE A 110 16.52 2.47 -3.59
C PHE A 110 16.03 1.42 -4.58
N SER A 111 15.90 0.19 -4.14
CA SER A 111 15.16 -0.82 -4.89
C SER A 111 13.67 -0.49 -4.92
N GLY A 112 13.02 -0.81 -6.02
CA GLY A 112 11.58 -0.76 -6.19
C GLY A 112 11.07 -2.08 -6.77
N SER A 113 9.81 -2.40 -6.53
CA SER A 113 9.20 -3.63 -7.04
C SER A 113 7.70 -3.48 -7.17
N ILE A 114 7.16 -3.88 -8.32
CA ILE A 114 5.72 -3.98 -8.58
C ILE A 114 5.39 -5.38 -9.05
N ILE A 115 4.16 -5.81 -8.81
CA ILE A 115 3.63 -7.10 -9.27
C ILE A 115 2.41 -6.90 -10.14
N MET A 116 2.24 -7.78 -11.11
CA MET A 116 1.12 -7.83 -12.03
C MET A 116 0.88 -9.26 -12.49
N PRO A 117 -0.28 -9.58 -13.09
CA PRO A 117 -0.49 -10.90 -13.68
C PRO A 117 0.52 -11.15 -14.81
N PHE A 118 0.99 -12.41 -14.95
CA PHE A 118 1.95 -12.79 -15.98
C PHE A 118 1.31 -12.73 -17.38
N PRO A 119 1.84 -11.94 -18.34
CA PRO A 119 1.22 -11.73 -19.64
C PRO A 119 1.42 -12.92 -20.59
N LYS A 120 0.47 -13.17 -21.49
CA LYS A 120 0.56 -14.13 -22.59
C LYS A 120 1.40 -13.63 -23.75
N GLU A 121 1.30 -12.34 -24.04
CA GLU A 121 1.97 -11.66 -25.14
C GLU A 121 2.74 -10.43 -24.64
N LYS A 122 3.45 -9.73 -25.53
CA LYS A 122 4.24 -8.55 -25.18
C LYS A 122 3.39 -7.45 -24.58
N ILE A 123 3.85 -6.91 -23.47
CA ILE A 123 3.23 -5.77 -22.78
C ILE A 123 4.20 -4.60 -22.66
N ARG A 124 3.67 -3.39 -22.54
CA ARG A 124 4.39 -2.20 -22.13
C ARG A 124 3.97 -1.80 -20.73
N VAL A 125 4.93 -1.79 -19.81
CA VAL A 125 4.76 -1.31 -18.43
C VAL A 125 5.18 0.15 -18.41
N GLU A 126 4.30 1.03 -17.94
CA GLU A 126 4.60 2.45 -17.76
C GLU A 126 4.48 2.82 -16.29
N ILE A 127 5.47 3.52 -15.73
CA ILE A 127 5.45 4.03 -14.34
C ILE A 127 5.28 5.54 -14.37
N TYR A 128 4.33 6.00 -13.55
CA TYR A 128 3.96 7.41 -13.41
C TYR A 128 4.20 7.84 -11.97
N ARG A 129 4.52 9.11 -11.80
CA ARG A 129 4.63 9.77 -10.49
C ARG A 129 3.64 10.93 -10.42
N ARG A 130 3.06 11.18 -9.23
CA ARG A 130 2.29 12.40 -8.96
C ARG A 130 3.19 13.62 -8.93
N ASP A 131 2.75 14.66 -9.63
CA ASP A 131 3.28 16.01 -9.46
C ASP A 131 2.60 16.73 -8.26
N ARG A 132 3.04 17.96 -7.98
CA ARG A 132 2.46 18.78 -6.89
C ARG A 132 0.99 19.15 -7.11
N LYS A 133 0.42 18.93 -8.29
CA LYS A 133 -1.00 19.16 -8.63
C LYS A 133 -1.80 17.84 -8.67
N ASN A 134 -1.23 16.78 -8.15
CA ASN A 134 -1.79 15.42 -8.18
C ASN A 134 -2.02 14.83 -9.58
N ASN A 135 -1.37 15.35 -10.63
CA ASN A 135 -1.39 14.72 -11.94
C ASN A 135 -0.34 13.62 -12.03
N PHE A 136 -0.67 12.54 -12.71
CA PHE A 136 0.28 11.48 -13.00
C PHE A 136 1.13 11.82 -14.23
N VAL A 137 2.43 11.99 -14.02
CA VAL A 137 3.44 12.26 -15.08
C VAL A 137 4.26 11.00 -15.32
N LYS A 138 4.31 10.54 -16.56
CA LYS A 138 5.10 9.35 -16.94
C LYS A 138 6.59 9.59 -16.66
N LYS A 139 7.22 8.65 -15.94
CA LYS A 139 8.64 8.68 -15.59
C LYS A 139 9.45 7.60 -16.28
N PHE A 140 8.82 6.46 -16.59
CA PHE A 140 9.51 5.30 -17.13
C PHE A 140 8.57 4.46 -17.97
N ASP A 141 9.11 3.76 -18.96
CA ASP A 141 8.42 2.69 -19.65
C ASP A 141 9.38 1.57 -20.07
N TYR A 142 8.88 0.36 -20.12
CA TYR A 142 9.62 -0.83 -20.51
C TYR A 142 8.72 -1.84 -21.22
N THR A 143 9.23 -2.43 -22.30
CA THR A 143 8.53 -3.51 -22.99
C THR A 143 8.97 -4.86 -22.48
N VAL A 144 8.04 -5.62 -21.95
CA VAL A 144 8.24 -7.00 -21.48
C VAL A 144 7.85 -7.97 -22.58
N ASP A 145 8.75 -8.86 -22.95
CA ASP A 145 8.47 -10.04 -23.75
C ASP A 145 8.36 -11.25 -22.82
N PRO A 146 7.20 -11.91 -22.67
CA PRO A 146 7.04 -13.06 -21.77
C PRO A 146 7.88 -14.28 -22.18
N LYS A 147 8.41 -14.29 -23.41
CA LYS A 147 9.30 -15.35 -23.93
C LYS A 147 10.78 -15.04 -23.70
N ASN A 148 11.10 -13.93 -23.01
CA ASN A 148 12.46 -13.57 -22.69
C ASN A 148 13.06 -14.57 -21.69
N TYR A 149 14.12 -15.28 -22.09
CA TYR A 149 14.79 -16.29 -21.26
C TYR A 149 15.55 -15.71 -20.04
N PHE A 150 15.67 -14.39 -19.93
CA PHE A 150 16.18 -13.73 -18.73
C PHE A 150 15.13 -13.49 -17.63
N ILE A 151 13.87 -13.82 -17.87
CA ILE A 151 12.86 -13.84 -16.80
C ILE A 151 13.26 -14.99 -15.84
N VAL A 152 13.54 -14.65 -14.60
CA VAL A 152 13.89 -15.63 -13.56
C VAL A 152 12.65 -16.47 -13.25
N ASP A 153 12.72 -17.77 -13.48
CA ASP A 153 11.61 -18.74 -13.28
C ASP A 153 12.03 -19.80 -12.26
N GLU A 154 12.51 -19.38 -11.10
CA GLU A 154 12.81 -20.26 -9.96
C GLU A 154 12.57 -19.52 -8.64
N ARG A 155 12.31 -20.27 -7.58
CA ARG A 155 12.22 -19.67 -6.24
C ARG A 155 13.62 -19.33 -5.75
N ILE A 156 13.90 -18.06 -5.64
CA ILE A 156 15.20 -17.54 -5.19
C ILE A 156 15.45 -17.93 -3.73
N ARG A 157 14.39 -17.93 -2.90
CA ARG A 157 14.42 -18.31 -1.47
C ARG A 157 13.25 -19.24 -1.16
N PRO A 158 13.41 -20.58 -1.31
CA PRO A 158 12.34 -21.53 -1.05
C PRO A 158 12.16 -21.72 0.46
N TYR A 159 10.97 -21.39 0.95
CA TYR A 159 10.53 -21.61 2.31
C TYR A 159 9.16 -22.27 2.32
N ASP A 160 8.86 -23.03 3.37
CA ASP A 160 7.53 -23.55 3.59
C ASP A 160 6.57 -22.45 4.02
N ASN A 161 5.29 -22.60 3.67
CA ASN A 161 4.23 -21.71 4.11
C ASN A 161 3.16 -22.48 4.87
N PHE A 162 2.40 -21.78 5.70
CA PHE A 162 1.27 -22.35 6.42
C PHE A 162 0.08 -21.38 6.41
N LYS A 163 -1.12 -21.95 6.56
CA LYS A 163 -2.37 -21.19 6.62
C LYS A 163 -2.61 -20.74 8.06
N VAL A 164 -2.60 -19.44 8.30
CA VAL A 164 -3.01 -18.84 9.58
C VAL A 164 -4.53 -18.69 9.61
N HIS A 165 -5.09 -18.17 8.51
CA HIS A 165 -6.53 -18.11 8.27
C HIS A 165 -6.79 -18.34 6.78
N TYR A 166 -7.74 -19.22 6.46
CA TYR A 166 -8.02 -19.55 5.06
C TYR A 166 -9.53 -19.63 4.81
N SER A 167 -10.02 -18.81 3.91
CA SER A 167 -11.44 -18.67 3.59
C SER A 167 -11.79 -19.05 2.14
N GLY A 168 -10.80 -19.35 1.29
CA GLY A 168 -11.06 -19.77 -0.08
C GLY A 168 -9.94 -19.50 -1.07
N ASP A 169 -10.27 -19.58 -2.37
CA ASP A 169 -9.34 -19.40 -3.48
C ASP A 169 -8.70 -17.99 -3.46
N PRO A 170 -7.36 -17.87 -3.53
CA PRO A 170 -6.66 -16.59 -3.52
C PRO A 170 -7.17 -15.59 -4.56
N SER A 171 -7.52 -16.03 -5.75
CA SER A 171 -8.00 -15.12 -6.81
C SER A 171 -9.34 -14.40 -6.52
N SER A 172 -9.96 -14.73 -5.38
CA SER A 172 -11.25 -14.16 -4.93
C SER A 172 -11.23 -13.75 -3.44
N LYS A 173 -10.04 -13.57 -2.90
CA LYS A 173 -9.82 -13.15 -1.50
C LYS A 173 -8.75 -12.07 -1.46
N LEU A 174 -8.71 -11.34 -0.37
CA LEU A 174 -7.56 -10.52 -0.01
C LEU A 174 -6.55 -11.43 0.69
N ASP A 175 -5.41 -11.68 0.05
CA ASP A 175 -4.36 -12.53 0.58
C ASP A 175 -3.29 -11.70 1.29
N ILE A 176 -3.12 -11.95 2.59
CA ILE A 176 -2.13 -11.29 3.45
C ILE A 176 -1.05 -12.31 3.78
N VAL A 177 0.21 -11.97 3.54
CA VAL A 177 1.33 -12.82 3.95
C VAL A 177 2.07 -12.21 5.14
N PHE A 178 2.26 -12.99 6.20
CA PHE A 178 3.08 -12.66 7.36
C PHE A 178 4.50 -13.18 7.17
N ILE A 179 5.49 -12.29 7.25
CA ILE A 179 6.92 -12.57 7.13
C ILE A 179 7.58 -12.42 8.50
N PRO A 180 8.34 -13.43 9.00
CA PRO A 180 9.09 -13.33 10.25
C PRO A 180 10.36 -12.49 10.04
N GLU A 181 10.56 -11.48 10.83
CA GLU A 181 11.80 -10.73 10.88
C GLU A 181 12.42 -10.80 12.26
N GLY A 182 13.69 -11.24 12.32
CA GLY A 182 14.38 -11.44 13.59
C GLY A 182 13.85 -12.62 14.42
N TYR A 183 13.23 -13.62 13.81
CA TYR A 183 12.94 -14.90 14.43
C TYR A 183 13.96 -15.92 13.98
N THR A 184 14.69 -16.50 14.91
CA THR A 184 15.61 -17.62 14.61
C THR A 184 14.84 -18.92 14.37
N LYS A 185 15.53 -19.96 13.87
CA LYS A 185 14.92 -21.28 13.68
C LYS A 185 14.27 -21.83 14.95
N SER A 186 14.86 -21.58 16.12
CA SER A 186 14.31 -22.00 17.41
C SER A 186 13.10 -21.18 17.88
N GLU A 187 12.84 -20.04 17.24
CA GLU A 187 11.71 -19.15 17.55
C GLU A 187 10.53 -19.27 16.58
N MET A 188 10.58 -20.23 15.61
CA MET A 188 9.47 -20.41 14.65
C MET A 188 8.16 -20.80 15.34
N GLU A 189 8.19 -21.57 16.43
CA GLU A 189 6.97 -21.84 17.24
C GLU A 189 6.37 -20.55 17.84
N LYS A 190 7.24 -19.62 18.26
CA LYS A 190 6.78 -18.27 18.69
C LYS A 190 6.15 -17.52 17.54
N PHE A 191 6.76 -17.58 16.34
CA PHE A 191 6.22 -16.93 15.15
C PHE A 191 4.83 -17.45 14.79
N HIS A 192 4.59 -18.77 14.83
CA HIS A 192 3.24 -19.33 14.62
C HIS A 192 2.22 -18.77 15.60
N LYS A 193 2.54 -18.74 16.91
CA LYS A 193 1.66 -18.17 17.94
C LYS A 193 1.41 -16.67 17.73
N ASP A 194 2.44 -15.94 17.30
CA ASP A 194 2.31 -14.53 16.98
C ASP A 194 1.43 -14.31 15.73
N CYS A 195 1.54 -15.16 14.71
CA CYS A 195 0.64 -15.11 13.53
C CYS A 195 -0.83 -15.29 13.91
N GLU A 196 -1.14 -16.29 14.74
CA GLU A 196 -2.51 -16.52 15.24
C GLU A 196 -3.01 -15.30 16.05
N ARG A 197 -2.17 -14.76 16.92
CA ARG A 197 -2.48 -13.59 17.75
C ARG A 197 -2.75 -12.35 16.88
N PHE A 198 -1.93 -12.09 15.86
CA PHE A 198 -2.08 -10.94 14.98
C PHE A 198 -3.27 -11.09 14.03
N ALA A 199 -3.57 -12.28 13.55
CA ALA A 199 -4.82 -12.56 12.84
C ALA A 199 -6.04 -12.24 13.73
N GLY A 200 -5.99 -12.63 15.00
CA GLY A 200 -6.99 -12.24 16.00
C GLY A 200 -7.12 -10.73 16.16
N TYR A 201 -6.00 -10.01 16.24
CA TYR A 201 -5.99 -8.54 16.31
C TYR A 201 -6.65 -7.88 15.11
N LEU A 202 -6.38 -8.37 13.88
CA LEU A 202 -7.01 -7.84 12.68
C LEU A 202 -8.53 -7.99 12.74
N PHE A 203 -9.00 -9.18 13.11
CA PHE A 203 -10.42 -9.51 13.15
C PHE A 203 -11.18 -8.94 14.38
N ASP A 204 -10.51 -8.25 15.27
CA ASP A 204 -11.17 -7.47 16.32
C ASP A 204 -11.65 -6.10 15.81
N TYR A 205 -11.18 -5.64 14.63
CA TYR A 205 -11.53 -4.34 14.09
C TYR A 205 -12.48 -4.43 12.88
N SER A 206 -13.52 -3.57 12.89
CA SER A 206 -14.35 -3.34 11.71
C SER A 206 -13.58 -2.50 10.68
N PRO A 207 -13.65 -2.81 9.35
CA PRO A 207 -14.52 -3.78 8.71
C PRO A 207 -13.89 -5.17 8.50
N TYR A 208 -12.67 -5.44 8.97
CA TYR A 208 -12.03 -6.76 8.81
C TYR A 208 -12.83 -7.87 9.52
N LYS A 209 -13.42 -7.54 10.67
CA LYS A 209 -14.24 -8.46 11.46
C LYS A 209 -15.40 -9.04 10.65
N GLU A 210 -16.12 -8.21 9.93
CA GLU A 210 -17.29 -8.56 9.13
C GLU A 210 -16.93 -9.24 7.81
N ASN A 211 -15.66 -9.15 7.39
CA ASN A 211 -15.17 -9.66 6.13
C ASN A 211 -14.14 -10.81 6.28
N LYS A 212 -14.18 -11.55 7.38
CA LYS A 212 -13.27 -12.70 7.63
C LYS A 212 -13.29 -13.72 6.50
N ASP A 213 -14.45 -13.96 5.93
CA ASP A 213 -14.70 -14.88 4.82
C ASP A 213 -14.15 -14.38 3.47
N LYS A 214 -13.68 -13.13 3.41
CA LYS A 214 -13.07 -12.50 2.23
C LYS A 214 -11.55 -12.36 2.35
N ILE A 215 -10.94 -12.85 3.41
CA ILE A 215 -9.52 -12.66 3.73
C ILE A 215 -8.86 -14.00 3.93
N ASN A 216 -7.69 -14.19 3.33
CA ASN A 216 -6.73 -15.24 3.68
C ASN A 216 -5.52 -14.64 4.39
N ILE A 217 -4.92 -15.38 5.32
CA ILE A 217 -3.67 -15.01 5.98
C ILE A 217 -2.73 -16.20 5.93
N TRP A 218 -1.52 -15.98 5.41
CA TRP A 218 -0.45 -16.97 5.26
C TRP A 218 0.72 -16.60 6.16
N GLY A 219 1.45 -17.59 6.67
CA GLY A 219 2.73 -17.40 7.33
C GLY A 219 3.84 -18.10 6.54
N ILE A 220 5.05 -17.51 6.51
CA ILE A 220 6.22 -18.08 5.85
C ILE A 220 7.24 -18.52 6.89
N GLU A 221 7.72 -19.76 6.82
CA GLU A 221 8.73 -20.31 7.73
C GLU A 221 10.16 -19.92 7.30
N ALA A 222 10.48 -18.63 7.36
CA ALA A 222 11.76 -18.07 6.91
C ALA A 222 12.58 -17.53 8.10
N PRO A 223 13.41 -18.35 8.76
CA PRO A 223 14.14 -17.91 9.94
C PRO A 223 15.27 -16.92 9.62
N SER A 224 15.48 -15.96 10.50
CA SER A 224 16.67 -15.12 10.58
C SER A 224 17.85 -15.86 11.22
N ASN A 225 19.06 -15.39 10.96
CA ASN A 225 20.27 -15.93 11.64
C ASN A 225 20.32 -15.50 13.12
N GLU A 226 19.85 -14.27 13.41
CA GLU A 226 19.84 -13.71 14.75
C GLU A 226 18.44 -13.19 15.13
N SER A 227 18.16 -13.21 16.43
CA SER A 227 16.91 -12.69 16.99
C SER A 227 16.95 -11.17 17.12
N GLY A 228 15.84 -10.49 16.82
CA GLY A 228 15.66 -9.05 16.93
C GLY A 228 15.83 -8.29 15.60
N THR A 229 16.30 -7.06 15.69
CA THR A 229 16.47 -6.14 14.55
C THR A 229 17.53 -5.09 14.87
N ASP A 230 17.96 -4.34 13.88
CA ASP A 230 18.93 -3.28 14.07
C ASP A 230 18.39 -2.11 14.88
N ILE A 231 19.22 -1.61 15.82
CA ILE A 231 18.99 -0.38 16.58
C ILE A 231 20.26 0.46 16.52
N PRO A 232 20.49 1.21 15.44
CA PRO A 232 21.75 1.90 15.17
C PRO A 232 22.23 2.81 16.31
N ALA A 233 21.35 3.61 16.90
CA ALA A 233 21.71 4.51 18.00
C ALA A 233 22.17 3.78 19.29
N LYS A 234 21.93 2.45 19.40
CA LYS A 234 22.44 1.61 20.47
C LYS A 234 23.60 0.72 20.05
N ASN A 235 24.12 0.93 18.83
CA ASN A 235 25.16 0.09 18.22
C ASN A 235 24.78 -1.41 18.22
N ILE A 236 23.48 -1.71 18.00
CA ILE A 236 22.95 -3.07 17.86
C ILE A 236 22.75 -3.33 16.38
N TRP A 237 23.46 -4.35 15.87
CA TRP A 237 23.40 -4.81 14.50
C TRP A 237 23.11 -6.30 14.48
N LYS A 238 22.19 -6.74 13.66
CA LYS A 238 21.65 -8.09 13.61
C LYS A 238 21.62 -8.64 12.19
N GLN A 239 22.04 -9.88 12.03
CA GLN A 239 21.90 -10.60 10.75
C GLN A 239 20.50 -11.21 10.65
N THR A 240 19.55 -10.41 10.22
CA THR A 240 18.16 -10.80 10.09
C THR A 240 17.78 -11.13 8.66
N LEU A 241 16.56 -11.63 8.45
CA LEU A 241 16.07 -12.11 7.15
C LEU A 241 16.04 -11.01 6.08
N ILE A 242 15.54 -9.85 6.46
CA ILE A 242 15.29 -8.71 5.54
C ILE A 242 15.98 -7.42 6.00
N ASN A 243 16.92 -7.50 6.92
CA ASN A 243 17.74 -6.36 7.37
C ASN A 243 16.91 -5.14 7.82
N SER A 244 15.87 -5.38 8.62
CA SER A 244 15.06 -4.29 9.15
C SER A 244 15.84 -3.44 10.16
N SER A 245 15.58 -2.13 10.17
CA SER A 245 16.30 -1.19 11.04
C SER A 245 15.38 -0.12 11.59
N PHE A 246 15.49 0.16 12.87
CA PHE A 246 15.02 1.40 13.48
C PHE A 246 15.82 2.60 12.97
N TYR A 247 15.38 3.79 13.29
CA TYR A 247 16.03 5.05 12.89
C TYR A 247 16.05 5.29 11.37
N THR A 248 15.12 4.68 10.63
CA THR A 248 14.91 5.03 9.23
C THR A 248 14.66 6.54 9.12
N PHE A 249 15.44 7.23 8.29
CA PHE A 249 15.39 8.69 8.12
C PHE A 249 15.49 9.49 9.43
N ASP A 250 16.36 9.04 10.35
CA ASP A 250 16.60 9.64 11.67
C ASP A 250 15.41 9.65 12.63
N SER A 251 14.31 8.97 12.29
CA SER A 251 13.16 8.81 13.17
C SER A 251 13.28 7.56 14.03
N GLU A 252 13.43 7.71 15.36
CA GLU A 252 13.70 6.61 16.29
C GLU A 252 12.72 5.46 16.18
N ARG A 253 11.44 5.75 16.03
CA ARG A 253 10.35 4.75 15.96
C ARG A 253 10.08 4.20 14.57
N TYR A 254 10.64 4.85 13.53
CA TYR A 254 10.40 4.44 12.16
C TYR A 254 11.26 3.22 11.84
N LEU A 255 10.59 2.08 11.77
CA LEU A 255 11.19 0.77 11.54
C LEU A 255 10.85 0.33 10.12
N MET A 256 11.86 0.20 9.26
CA MET A 256 11.68 -0.15 7.85
C MET A 256 12.80 -1.08 7.37
N THR A 257 12.66 -1.56 6.15
CA THR A 257 13.74 -2.21 5.41
C THR A 257 13.87 -1.62 4.01
N THR A 258 15.09 -1.55 3.49
CA THR A 258 15.37 -1.21 2.09
C THR A 258 15.64 -2.43 1.23
N ASP A 259 15.63 -3.64 1.80
CA ASP A 259 15.86 -4.90 1.10
C ASP A 259 14.56 -5.44 0.45
N TYR A 260 14.03 -4.65 -0.49
CA TYR A 260 12.76 -4.93 -1.16
C TYR A 260 12.76 -6.25 -1.93
N GLN A 261 13.92 -6.62 -2.50
CA GLN A 261 14.05 -7.86 -3.26
C GLN A 261 13.87 -9.06 -2.34
N THR A 262 14.54 -9.08 -1.18
CA THR A 262 14.37 -10.16 -0.20
C THR A 262 12.95 -10.22 0.34
N VAL A 263 12.31 -9.08 0.61
CA VAL A 263 10.89 -9.04 1.03
C VAL A 263 10.00 -9.75 0.00
N ARG A 264 10.17 -9.45 -1.31
CA ARG A 264 9.41 -10.10 -2.38
C ARG A 264 9.77 -11.59 -2.54
N ASP A 265 11.06 -11.93 -2.50
CA ASP A 265 11.53 -13.33 -2.63
C ASP A 265 10.93 -14.21 -1.53
N VAL A 266 10.81 -13.69 -0.31
CA VAL A 266 10.19 -14.42 0.81
C VAL A 266 8.67 -14.48 0.64
N ALA A 267 8.02 -13.36 0.31
CA ALA A 267 6.57 -13.30 0.12
C ALA A 267 6.08 -14.26 -0.99
N ALA A 268 6.86 -14.42 -2.06
CA ALA A 268 6.53 -15.28 -3.21
C ALA A 268 6.36 -16.78 -2.86
N ASN A 269 6.64 -17.18 -1.62
CA ASN A 269 6.39 -18.55 -1.15
C ASN A 269 4.93 -18.83 -0.77
N ALA A 270 4.05 -17.83 -0.76
CA ALA A 270 2.60 -17.97 -0.63
C ALA A 270 1.89 -17.02 -1.61
N PRO A 271 0.60 -17.21 -1.89
CA PRO A 271 -0.22 -16.18 -2.53
C PRO A 271 -0.24 -14.92 -1.67
N TYR A 272 -0.11 -13.73 -2.28
CA TYR A 272 -0.15 -12.47 -1.53
C TYR A 272 -0.60 -11.29 -2.36
N ASP A 273 -1.41 -10.43 -1.74
CA ASP A 273 -1.76 -9.09 -2.19
C ASP A 273 -1.08 -8.04 -1.30
N GLN A 274 -0.98 -8.35 0.00
CA GLN A 274 -0.39 -7.50 1.01
C GLN A 274 0.65 -8.26 1.83
N ILE A 275 1.76 -7.59 2.15
CA ILE A 275 2.85 -8.12 2.96
C ILE A 275 2.82 -7.44 4.32
N PHE A 276 2.82 -8.25 5.39
CA PHE A 276 3.02 -7.75 6.74
C PHE A 276 4.24 -8.40 7.38
N ILE A 277 5.21 -7.57 7.78
CA ILE A 277 6.47 -8.00 8.38
C ILE A 277 6.34 -7.93 9.90
N MET A 278 6.47 -9.07 10.56
CA MET A 278 6.38 -9.23 12.01
C MET A 278 7.79 -9.20 12.62
N VAL A 279 8.14 -8.12 13.32
CA VAL A 279 9.50 -7.92 13.85
C VAL A 279 9.58 -8.38 15.31
N ASN A 280 10.46 -9.36 15.57
CA ASN A 280 10.63 -10.00 16.87
C ASN A 280 11.40 -9.09 17.84
N THR A 281 10.73 -8.06 18.35
CA THR A 281 11.30 -7.11 19.32
C THR A 281 10.18 -6.46 20.15
N SER A 282 10.54 -6.01 21.37
CA SER A 282 9.65 -5.26 22.27
C SER A 282 9.77 -3.74 22.12
N LYS A 283 10.78 -3.24 21.36
CA LYS A 283 10.93 -1.80 21.11
C LYS A 283 9.75 -1.30 20.30
N TYR A 284 9.17 -0.16 20.71
CA TYR A 284 8.08 0.48 19.97
C TYR A 284 8.53 0.97 18.60
N GLY A 285 7.78 0.61 17.56
CA GLY A 285 7.97 1.11 16.19
C GLY A 285 7.18 0.32 15.17
N GLY A 286 7.12 0.88 14.00
CA GLY A 286 6.44 0.35 12.82
C GLY A 286 6.60 1.29 11.65
N GLY A 287 5.96 0.95 10.54
CA GLY A 287 5.89 1.73 9.32
C GLY A 287 5.19 0.97 8.22
N ALA A 288 4.76 1.68 7.19
CA ALA A 288 4.07 1.08 6.06
C ALA A 288 4.35 1.84 4.76
N ILE A 289 4.33 1.10 3.65
CA ILE A 289 4.37 1.64 2.29
C ILE A 289 3.13 1.15 1.55
N TYR A 290 2.33 2.08 1.07
CA TYR A 290 1.08 1.78 0.38
C TYR A 290 1.28 0.79 -0.77
N ASN A 291 0.46 -0.27 -0.75
CA ASN A 291 0.45 -1.36 -1.72
C ASN A 291 1.81 -2.06 -1.89
N PHE A 292 2.58 -2.17 -0.79
CA PHE A 292 3.80 -2.94 -0.77
C PHE A 292 3.95 -3.74 0.53
N TYR A 293 4.43 -3.14 1.63
CA TYR A 293 4.52 -3.82 2.91
C TYR A 293 4.21 -2.89 4.08
N SER A 294 3.75 -3.50 5.17
CA SER A 294 3.64 -2.88 6.49
C SER A 294 4.42 -3.71 7.50
N MET A 295 4.88 -3.10 8.59
CA MET A 295 5.62 -3.81 9.62
C MET A 295 5.39 -3.23 11.02
N THR A 296 5.53 -4.08 12.04
CA THR A 296 5.50 -3.67 13.45
C THR A 296 6.24 -4.64 14.36
N CYS A 297 6.55 -4.15 15.56
CA CYS A 297 7.18 -4.91 16.64
C CYS A 297 6.15 -5.75 17.39
N VAL A 298 6.35 -7.07 17.46
CA VAL A 298 5.31 -8.00 17.96
C VAL A 298 5.15 -8.04 19.47
N ASP A 299 6.21 -7.76 20.24
CA ASP A 299 6.22 -7.88 21.69
C ASP A 299 6.01 -6.54 22.42
N ASN A 300 5.71 -5.46 21.67
CA ASN A 300 5.38 -4.18 22.28
C ASN A 300 3.95 -4.17 22.82
N LYS A 301 3.73 -3.48 23.94
CA LYS A 301 2.39 -3.35 24.56
C LYS A 301 1.34 -2.72 23.65
N SER A 302 1.75 -1.92 22.66
CA SER A 302 0.88 -1.29 21.66
C SER A 302 0.85 -2.05 20.34
N ALA A 303 1.40 -3.27 20.27
CA ALA A 303 1.52 -4.05 19.03
C ALA A 303 0.19 -4.18 18.28
N LYS A 304 -0.92 -4.39 18.99
CA LYS A 304 -2.26 -4.49 18.40
C LYS A 304 -2.66 -3.23 17.64
N GLN A 305 -2.53 -2.07 18.28
CA GLN A 305 -2.92 -0.79 17.68
C GLN A 305 -1.99 -0.42 16.54
N VAL A 306 -0.66 -0.56 16.72
CA VAL A 306 0.33 -0.26 15.68
C VAL A 306 0.11 -1.18 14.47
N PHE A 307 -0.12 -2.48 14.68
CA PHE A 307 -0.39 -3.42 13.61
C PHE A 307 -1.55 -2.97 12.71
N VAL A 308 -2.70 -2.68 13.31
CA VAL A 308 -3.91 -2.31 12.56
C VAL A 308 -3.76 -0.95 11.89
N HIS A 309 -3.08 0.00 12.55
CA HIS A 309 -2.76 1.32 12.01
C HIS A 309 -1.84 1.24 10.79
N GLU A 310 -0.69 0.56 10.90
CA GLU A 310 0.27 0.41 9.80
C GLU A 310 -0.32 -0.41 8.64
N PHE A 311 -1.11 -1.44 8.95
CA PHE A 311 -1.79 -2.21 7.93
C PHE A 311 -2.81 -1.39 7.13
N ALA A 312 -3.48 -0.44 7.78
CA ALA A 312 -4.41 0.47 7.09
C ALA A 312 -3.69 1.45 6.15
N HIS A 313 -2.49 1.93 6.51
CA HIS A 313 -1.64 2.68 5.57
C HIS A 313 -1.27 1.82 4.36
N GLY A 314 -0.74 0.61 4.60
CA GLY A 314 -0.25 -0.27 3.53
C GLY A 314 -1.35 -0.77 2.60
N LEU A 315 -2.50 -1.17 3.14
CA LEU A 315 -3.62 -1.73 2.37
C LEU A 315 -4.44 -0.65 1.66
N ALA A 316 -4.80 0.41 2.39
CA ALA A 316 -5.87 1.33 1.97
C ALA A 316 -5.38 2.75 1.68
N GLY A 317 -4.08 3.02 1.81
CA GLY A 317 -3.51 4.35 1.58
C GLY A 317 -4.09 5.42 2.50
N LEU A 318 -4.55 5.03 3.70
CA LEU A 318 -4.99 5.99 4.70
C LEU A 318 -3.80 6.80 5.19
N ALA A 319 -3.97 8.08 5.40
CA ALA A 319 -2.98 8.94 6.04
C ALA A 319 -3.13 8.94 7.56
N ASP A 320 -2.07 9.36 8.26
CA ASP A 320 -2.16 9.78 9.65
C ASP A 320 -3.13 10.95 9.80
N GLU A 321 -4.03 10.86 10.77
CA GLU A 321 -5.01 11.91 11.06
C GLU A 321 -4.53 12.89 12.15
N TYR A 322 -3.32 12.69 12.71
CA TYR A 322 -2.74 13.66 13.64
C TYR A 322 -2.01 14.78 12.88
N GLY A 323 -2.12 15.99 13.44
CA GLY A 323 -1.51 17.18 12.88
C GLY A 323 -1.12 18.12 14.02
N ASN A 324 0.09 17.91 14.57
CA ASN A 324 0.55 18.64 15.73
C ASN A 324 1.86 19.40 15.49
N ASP A 325 2.48 19.22 14.31
CA ASP A 325 3.81 19.75 14.06
C ASP A 325 3.82 20.70 12.87
N ASN A 326 4.32 21.92 13.11
CA ASN A 326 4.54 22.91 12.05
C ASN A 326 5.73 22.55 11.15
N THR A 327 6.49 21.51 11.47
CA THR A 327 7.69 21.07 10.74
C THR A 327 7.35 20.55 9.34
N TYR A 328 6.13 20.05 9.14
CA TYR A 328 5.70 19.41 7.89
C TYR A 328 4.69 20.23 7.08
N GLN A 329 4.59 21.54 7.29
CA GLN A 329 3.60 22.40 6.61
C GLN A 329 3.63 22.36 5.08
N ASP A 330 4.80 22.04 4.49
CA ASP A 330 4.97 21.92 3.04
C ASP A 330 4.59 20.54 2.48
N MET A 331 4.21 19.59 3.32
CA MET A 331 3.94 18.21 2.90
C MET A 331 2.67 18.12 2.06
N TYR A 332 1.65 18.91 2.41
CA TYR A 332 0.40 19.00 1.68
C TYR A 332 0.18 20.41 1.14
N PRO A 333 0.23 20.61 -0.20
CA PRO A 333 -0.17 21.88 -0.80
C PRO A 333 -1.63 22.18 -0.49
N THR A 334 -1.93 23.35 0.07
CA THR A 334 -3.30 23.71 0.47
C THR A 334 -4.23 24.08 -0.70
N ASP A 335 -3.69 24.16 -1.91
CA ASP A 335 -4.39 24.40 -3.17
C ASP A 335 -4.67 23.14 -3.99
N VAL A 336 -4.35 21.96 -3.43
CA VAL A 336 -4.55 20.64 -4.06
C VAL A 336 -5.21 19.69 -3.06
N GLU A 337 -6.19 18.92 -3.53
CA GLU A 337 -6.81 17.88 -2.71
C GLU A 337 -5.85 16.72 -2.50
N PRO A 338 -5.58 16.23 -1.26
CA PRO A 338 -4.74 15.06 -1.00
C PRO A 338 -5.26 13.81 -1.72
N TRP A 339 -4.36 12.95 -2.18
CA TRP A 339 -4.80 11.67 -2.74
C TRP A 339 -5.29 10.69 -1.66
N GLU A 340 -4.83 10.84 -0.43
CA GLU A 340 -5.24 10.03 0.71
C GLU A 340 -6.73 10.22 1.00
N PRO A 341 -7.51 9.13 1.08
CA PRO A 341 -8.97 9.24 1.11
C PRO A 341 -9.54 9.83 2.40
N ASN A 342 -8.80 9.77 3.50
CA ASN A 342 -9.21 10.26 4.82
C ASN A 342 -8.67 11.65 5.17
N LEU A 343 -8.06 12.35 4.23
CA LEU A 343 -7.67 13.76 4.37
C LEU A 343 -8.31 14.63 3.31
N THR A 344 -8.49 15.93 3.62
CA THR A 344 -8.95 16.95 2.67
C THR A 344 -8.32 18.30 2.95
N THR A 345 -8.06 19.07 1.92
CA THR A 345 -7.78 20.52 1.96
C THR A 345 -9.03 21.34 1.67
N MET A 346 -10.16 20.68 1.44
CA MET A 346 -11.44 21.25 1.00
C MET A 346 -11.43 21.86 -0.41
N VAL A 347 -10.35 21.73 -1.17
CA VAL A 347 -10.26 22.22 -2.57
C VAL A 347 -11.24 21.49 -3.47
N ASN A 348 -11.41 20.18 -3.27
CA ASN A 348 -12.39 19.37 -3.98
C ASN A 348 -13.09 18.39 -3.02
N PHE A 349 -13.69 18.92 -1.97
CA PHE A 349 -14.28 18.10 -0.89
C PHE A 349 -15.46 17.24 -1.35
N ASP A 350 -16.08 17.54 -2.47
CA ASP A 350 -17.19 16.71 -3.01
C ASP A 350 -16.73 15.28 -3.38
N CYS A 351 -15.45 15.07 -3.67
CA CYS A 351 -14.90 13.73 -3.94
C CYS A 351 -14.47 12.95 -2.69
N LYS A 352 -14.64 13.54 -1.49
CA LYS A 352 -14.27 12.94 -0.20
C LYS A 352 -15.54 12.45 0.54
N TRP A 353 -15.62 12.68 1.82
CA TRP A 353 -16.70 12.20 2.69
C TRP A 353 -17.80 13.22 2.97
N LYS A 354 -17.96 14.23 2.13
CA LYS A 354 -18.97 15.30 2.30
C LYS A 354 -20.39 14.77 2.47
N ASN A 355 -20.70 13.71 1.75
CA ASN A 355 -22.00 13.02 1.80
C ASN A 355 -22.30 12.30 3.12
N LEU A 356 -21.30 12.08 3.97
CA LEU A 356 -21.47 11.46 5.29
C LEU A 356 -21.70 12.48 6.41
N ILE A 357 -21.58 13.78 6.11
CA ILE A 357 -21.74 14.84 7.12
C ILE A 357 -23.23 15.10 7.36
N GLU A 358 -23.64 15.01 8.63
CA GLU A 358 -25.02 15.30 9.02
C GLU A 358 -25.38 16.77 8.77
N PRO A 359 -26.63 17.05 8.28
CA PRO A 359 -27.10 18.42 8.12
C PRO A 359 -26.96 19.23 9.40
N GLY A 360 -26.43 20.45 9.30
CA GLY A 360 -26.19 21.33 10.45
C GLY A 360 -24.83 21.18 11.14
N THR A 361 -23.99 20.24 10.70
CA THR A 361 -22.59 20.16 11.14
C THR A 361 -21.78 21.24 10.40
N PRO A 362 -21.09 22.14 11.11
CA PRO A 362 -20.27 23.19 10.47
C PRO A 362 -19.11 22.59 9.66
N ILE A 363 -18.76 23.29 8.57
CA ILE A 363 -17.59 22.97 7.73
C ILE A 363 -16.75 24.27 7.60
N PRO A 364 -15.51 24.33 8.16
CA PRO A 364 -14.86 23.34 9.04
C PRO A 364 -15.62 23.11 10.35
N THR A 365 -15.39 21.93 10.96
CA THR A 365 -16.06 21.52 12.21
C THR A 365 -15.20 21.94 13.40
N PRO A 366 -15.72 22.76 14.34
CA PRO A 366 -14.96 23.13 15.52
C PRO A 366 -14.78 21.93 16.49
N PRO A 367 -13.67 21.87 17.26
CA PRO A 367 -13.37 20.79 18.18
C PRO A 367 -14.17 20.90 19.50
N GLU A 368 -15.49 21.08 19.40
CA GLU A 368 -16.41 21.18 20.53
C GLU A 368 -16.99 19.82 20.89
N ASP A 369 -17.32 19.58 22.16
CA ASP A 369 -17.83 18.31 22.67
C ASP A 369 -19.04 17.77 21.90
N LYS A 370 -19.94 18.63 21.45
CA LYS A 370 -21.15 18.25 20.69
C LYS A 370 -20.85 17.62 19.31
N TYR A 371 -19.60 17.73 18.82
CA TYR A 371 -19.19 17.20 17.53
C TYR A 371 -18.19 16.05 17.62
N LYS A 372 -17.72 15.68 18.83
CA LYS A 372 -16.66 14.67 19.02
C LYS A 372 -16.96 13.32 18.40
N ASP A 373 -18.23 12.90 18.42
CA ASP A 373 -18.66 11.61 17.90
C ASP A 373 -19.28 11.72 16.50
N LYS A 374 -19.16 12.89 15.85
CA LYS A 374 -19.72 13.14 14.51
C LYS A 374 -18.66 13.08 13.43
N ILE A 375 -19.08 12.67 12.24
CA ILE A 375 -18.30 12.92 11.03
C ILE A 375 -18.39 14.42 10.72
N GLY A 376 -17.24 15.04 10.51
CA GLY A 376 -17.10 16.45 10.23
C GLY A 376 -15.87 16.74 9.37
N VAL A 377 -15.29 17.93 9.53
CA VAL A 377 -14.08 18.40 8.87
C VAL A 377 -13.23 19.10 9.92
N PHE A 378 -12.47 18.29 10.68
CA PHE A 378 -11.67 18.77 11.82
C PHE A 378 -10.27 19.17 11.35
N GLU A 379 -9.84 20.38 11.67
CA GLU A 379 -8.52 20.88 11.28
C GLU A 379 -7.39 20.09 11.93
N GLY A 380 -6.33 19.84 11.16
CA GLY A 380 -5.17 19.04 11.50
C GLY A 380 -5.25 17.62 10.95
N GLY A 381 -4.19 17.17 10.26
CA GLY A 381 -4.05 15.82 9.67
C GLY A 381 -2.81 15.75 8.79
N GLY A 382 -2.29 14.56 8.52
CA GLY A 382 -1.10 14.39 7.69
C GLY A 382 0.13 15.09 8.25
N TYR A 383 0.31 15.09 9.57
CA TYR A 383 1.35 15.83 10.30
C TYR A 383 1.19 17.36 10.28
N VAL A 384 0.24 17.91 9.52
CA VAL A 384 0.05 19.35 9.30
C VAL A 384 -1.01 19.88 10.26
N ALA A 385 -0.69 20.97 10.98
CA ALA A 385 -1.59 21.55 11.97
C ALA A 385 -2.74 22.35 11.37
N LYS A 386 -2.55 22.98 10.18
CA LYS A 386 -3.52 23.87 9.56
C LYS A 386 -3.67 23.64 8.05
N GLY A 387 -4.88 23.86 7.54
CA GLY A 387 -5.19 23.77 6.10
C GLY A 387 -5.38 22.34 5.58
N VAL A 388 -5.16 21.34 6.42
CA VAL A 388 -5.49 19.94 6.16
C VAL A 388 -6.48 19.47 7.23
N TYR A 389 -7.46 18.67 6.85
CA TYR A 389 -8.56 18.29 7.70
C TYR A 389 -8.80 16.79 7.66
N ARG A 390 -9.28 16.23 8.80
CA ARG A 390 -9.63 14.83 9.01
C ARG A 390 -11.11 14.65 9.30
N PRO A 391 -11.67 13.43 9.15
CA PRO A 391 -13.13 13.21 9.22
C PRO A 391 -13.72 13.25 10.63
N THR A 392 -12.94 12.89 11.66
CA THR A 392 -13.43 12.81 13.04
C THR A 392 -12.47 13.47 14.01
N PHE A 393 -12.98 13.79 15.19
CA PHE A 393 -12.13 14.35 16.24
C PHE A 393 -11.02 13.38 16.65
N ASN A 394 -11.34 12.07 16.78
CA ASN A 394 -10.39 11.02 17.09
C ASN A 394 -10.71 9.71 16.36
N SER A 395 -9.69 8.95 16.03
CA SER A 395 -9.73 7.61 15.45
C SER A 395 -8.40 6.90 15.70
N ILE A 396 -8.28 5.62 15.36
CA ILE A 396 -7.00 4.90 15.47
C ILE A 396 -5.92 5.48 14.55
N MET A 397 -6.30 6.15 13.44
CA MET A 397 -5.37 6.87 12.56
C MET A 397 -4.88 8.20 13.15
N ASN A 398 -5.52 8.69 14.22
CA ASN A 398 -5.12 9.91 14.93
C ASN A 398 -4.41 9.59 16.24
N SER A 399 -4.93 8.68 17.04
CA SER A 399 -4.40 8.37 18.38
C SER A 399 -4.83 6.99 18.85
N PHE A 400 -3.94 6.27 19.50
CA PHE A 400 -4.23 4.97 20.13
C PHE A 400 -5.09 5.05 21.40
N THR A 401 -5.56 6.24 21.77
CA THR A 401 -6.65 6.39 22.76
C THR A 401 -8.00 5.97 22.15
N SER A 402 -8.12 5.97 20.82
CA SER A 402 -9.22 5.34 20.08
C SER A 402 -8.81 3.93 19.66
N ASN A 403 -9.74 2.98 19.81
CA ASN A 403 -9.56 1.60 19.35
C ASN A 403 -10.41 1.31 18.10
N GLU A 404 -10.81 2.33 17.34
CA GLU A 404 -11.66 2.18 16.17
C GLU A 404 -11.23 3.07 15.01
N PHE A 405 -11.46 2.57 13.80
CA PHE A 405 -11.51 3.42 12.61
C PHE A 405 -12.77 4.26 12.60
N ASN A 406 -12.67 5.50 12.12
CA ASN A 406 -13.89 6.26 11.78
C ASN A 406 -14.58 5.67 10.53
N GLN A 407 -15.82 6.09 10.27
CA GLN A 407 -16.62 5.54 9.18
C GLN A 407 -15.99 5.76 7.80
N VAL A 408 -15.30 6.88 7.58
CA VAL A 408 -14.60 7.16 6.31
C VAL A 408 -13.51 6.12 6.06
N CYS A 409 -12.68 5.84 7.06
CA CYS A 409 -11.64 4.82 6.99
C CYS A 409 -12.25 3.41 6.78
N LYS A 410 -13.33 3.08 7.52
CA LYS A 410 -14.05 1.79 7.36
C LYS A 410 -14.56 1.61 5.93
N ASP A 411 -15.16 2.63 5.34
CA ASP A 411 -15.70 2.60 3.97
C ASP A 411 -14.60 2.40 2.92
N VAL A 412 -13.44 3.04 3.12
CA VAL A 412 -12.29 2.87 2.23
C VAL A 412 -11.73 1.45 2.31
N ILE A 413 -11.49 0.95 3.53
CA ILE A 413 -11.02 -0.42 3.75
C ILE A 413 -12.00 -1.44 3.14
N GLN A 414 -13.30 -1.25 3.34
CA GLN A 414 -14.34 -2.12 2.77
C GLN A 414 -14.29 -2.15 1.24
N LYS A 415 -14.11 -1.00 0.59
CA LYS A 415 -13.97 -0.91 -0.88
C LYS A 415 -12.75 -1.68 -1.38
N ILE A 416 -11.63 -1.60 -0.65
CA ILE A 416 -10.41 -2.34 -1.00
C ILE A 416 -10.62 -3.85 -0.82
N ILE A 417 -11.23 -4.30 0.29
CA ILE A 417 -11.55 -5.72 0.49
C ILE A 417 -12.44 -6.24 -0.64
N ASN A 418 -13.48 -5.48 -1.01
CA ASN A 418 -14.37 -5.87 -2.10
C ASN A 418 -13.64 -5.93 -3.45
N TYR A 419 -12.72 -4.99 -3.72
CA TYR A 419 -11.91 -4.99 -4.94
C TYR A 419 -11.12 -6.30 -5.12
N TYR A 420 -10.59 -6.86 -4.03
CA TYR A 420 -9.85 -8.14 -4.07
C TYR A 420 -10.77 -9.37 -4.07
N SER A 421 -11.96 -9.28 -3.49
CA SER A 421 -12.82 -10.44 -3.23
C SER A 421 -13.99 -10.61 -4.20
N GLU A 422 -14.15 -9.74 -5.18
CA GLU A 422 -15.20 -9.78 -6.23
C GLU A 422 -14.64 -10.33 -7.60
#